data_69a1393de844c92a512799fffc1a2911
#
_entry.id   69a1393de844c92a512799fffc1a2911
#
_cell.length_a   1.000
_cell.length_b   1.000
_cell.length_c   1.000
_cell.angle_alpha   90.00
_cell.angle_beta   90.00
_cell.angle_gamma   90.00
#
_symmetry.space_group_name_H-M   'P 1'
#
loop_
_entity.id
_entity.type
_entity.pdbx_description
1 polymer ?
#
loop_
_entity_poly.entity_id
_entity_poly.type
_entity_poly.pdbx_seq_one_letter_code
_entity_poly.pdbx_strand_id
1 'polypeptide(L)'
;LKLGRLVANLGFFHALLTYGTYDQYQLFLPTVQNIKDVKKYLNEHIGDPALLSRITLSHHLNLIDALKSTNFTVFHTPGWYRYLPGLAFVRSRRAKYPFPITGVIHSLHNRGMVKECRNLMAAPLAPYDSIVCTSEAGKEVFRRYIELGSAPRDAAQAFPARLDRIPLGVSEDLLIPSDKSGARKRLGIEPDCVMALFFGRISPVTKADLVPLVRVISRLSQRHDKLVLVIGGGATEKQCAWLEQLITYADCAKHIKFRPNVDDTVRADLLAAADFFVSPVDNIQETFGISVVEAMAFGLPVIASDFNGYRELVDHGVTGFKVPTTWAPLPDLHYELSPLVEESIAQMLTAQTIALDISSLMDQIEILITNPVLRQTMGNAGRKKVKETYTWRKIVARYETLWGELKADADSVGLMSCHGHYPGATDLFSVFSHYVTRTLQPETIVVLGPFFHANTDGTVSVPQS
;
A
#
# COMPACT_ATOMS: atom_id res chain seq x y z
N LEU A 1 -13.37 -6.14 -4.95
CA LEU A 1 -12.64 -4.86 -4.88
C LEU A 1 -11.17 -5.12 -4.61
N LYS A 2 -10.28 -4.91 -5.61
CA LYS A 2 -8.82 -4.99 -5.39
C LYS A 2 -8.41 -3.78 -4.51
N LEU A 3 -7.91 -4.05 -3.30
CA LEU A 3 -7.37 -3.00 -2.42
C LEU A 3 -6.04 -2.48 -2.98
N GLY A 4 -5.79 -1.17 -2.94
CA GLY A 4 -4.57 -0.54 -3.46
C GLY A 4 -3.28 -1.16 -2.88
N ARG A 5 -3.28 -1.56 -1.59
CA ARG A 5 -2.17 -2.29 -0.97
C ARG A 5 -1.89 -3.64 -1.65
N LEU A 6 -2.93 -4.40 -2.00
CA LEU A 6 -2.74 -5.67 -2.69
C LEU A 6 -2.15 -5.47 -4.09
N VAL A 7 -2.66 -4.48 -4.83
CA VAL A 7 -2.14 -4.13 -6.15
C VAL A 7 -0.67 -3.71 -6.07
N ALA A 8 -0.32 -2.86 -5.10
CA ALA A 8 1.06 -2.40 -4.89
C ALA A 8 2.00 -3.56 -4.52
N ASN A 9 1.59 -4.44 -3.59
CA ASN A 9 2.42 -5.58 -3.17
C ASN A 9 2.60 -6.61 -4.29
N LEU A 10 1.56 -6.91 -5.06
CA LEU A 10 1.66 -7.81 -6.22
C LEU A 10 2.54 -7.20 -7.31
N GLY A 11 2.35 -5.90 -7.61
CA GLY A 11 3.18 -5.19 -8.59
C GLY A 11 4.65 -5.17 -8.18
N PHE A 12 4.94 -4.90 -6.92
CA PHE A 12 6.32 -4.95 -6.40
C PHE A 12 6.90 -6.37 -6.46
N PHE A 13 6.13 -7.39 -6.07
CA PHE A 13 6.59 -8.78 -6.11
C PHE A 13 6.93 -9.22 -7.54
N HIS A 14 6.07 -8.94 -8.52
CA HIS A 14 6.34 -9.18 -9.92
C HIS A 14 7.60 -8.46 -10.41
N ALA A 15 7.70 -7.18 -10.07
CA ALA A 15 8.82 -6.35 -10.45
C ALA A 15 10.15 -6.85 -9.85
N LEU A 16 10.12 -7.27 -8.59
CA LEU A 16 11.30 -7.83 -7.93
C LEU A 16 11.79 -9.11 -8.60
N LEU A 17 10.87 -9.98 -9.02
CA LEU A 17 11.23 -11.18 -9.76
C LEU A 17 11.75 -10.88 -11.17
N THR A 18 11.17 -9.87 -11.84
CA THR A 18 11.52 -9.51 -13.23
C THR A 18 12.83 -8.71 -13.32
N TYR A 19 13.03 -7.76 -12.41
CA TYR A 19 14.15 -6.80 -12.49
C TYR A 19 15.19 -6.97 -11.39
N GLY A 20 14.90 -7.78 -10.38
CA GLY A 20 15.81 -8.04 -9.27
C GLY A 20 16.99 -8.91 -9.69
N THR A 21 18.16 -8.62 -9.09
CA THR A 21 19.44 -9.23 -9.43
C THR A 21 19.84 -10.39 -8.51
N TYR A 22 19.01 -10.73 -7.51
CA TYR A 22 19.32 -11.82 -6.57
C TYR A 22 19.21 -13.20 -7.21
N ASP A 23 20.11 -14.12 -6.84
CA ASP A 23 20.14 -15.49 -7.33
C ASP A 23 18.99 -16.34 -6.83
N GLN A 24 18.51 -16.06 -5.59
CA GLN A 24 17.48 -16.86 -4.91
C GLN A 24 16.48 -15.98 -4.18
N TYR A 25 15.21 -16.36 -4.26
CA TYR A 25 14.10 -15.78 -3.51
C TYR A 25 13.43 -16.86 -2.68
N GLN A 26 13.42 -16.70 -1.36
CA GLN A 26 12.75 -17.64 -0.47
C GLN A 26 11.51 -17.01 0.15
N LEU A 27 10.35 -17.60 -0.12
CA LEU A 27 9.06 -17.13 0.40
C LEU A 27 8.61 -18.05 1.54
N PHE A 28 8.42 -17.46 2.73
CA PHE A 28 7.88 -18.16 3.89
C PHE A 28 6.39 -17.89 4.02
N LEU A 29 5.57 -18.93 3.90
CA LEU A 29 4.11 -18.82 3.81
C LEU A 29 3.44 -19.49 5.01
N PRO A 30 2.32 -18.93 5.53
CA PRO A 30 1.73 -19.39 6.79
C PRO A 30 1.03 -20.74 6.72
N THR A 31 0.56 -21.16 5.54
CA THR A 31 -0.17 -22.44 5.39
C THR A 31 0.24 -23.18 4.13
N VAL A 32 0.02 -24.50 4.12
CA VAL A 32 0.23 -25.33 2.94
C VAL A 32 -0.69 -24.87 1.78
N GLN A 33 -1.90 -24.39 2.09
CA GLN A 33 -2.80 -23.86 1.07
C GLN A 33 -2.21 -22.61 0.41
N ASN A 34 -1.64 -21.67 1.20
CA ASN A 34 -0.97 -20.50 0.61
C ASN A 34 0.22 -20.88 -0.28
N ILE A 35 0.97 -21.95 0.06
CA ILE A 35 2.04 -22.45 -0.80
C ILE A 35 1.47 -22.92 -2.15
N LYS A 36 0.38 -23.68 -2.14
CA LYS A 36 -0.30 -24.13 -3.35
C LYS A 36 -0.81 -22.96 -4.20
N ASP A 37 -1.47 -21.99 -3.55
CA ASP A 37 -2.04 -20.81 -4.22
C ASP A 37 -0.94 -19.95 -4.87
N VAL A 38 0.16 -19.70 -4.14
CA VAL A 38 1.30 -18.94 -4.67
C VAL A 38 1.99 -19.71 -5.79
N LYS A 39 2.17 -21.02 -5.67
CA LYS A 39 2.75 -21.84 -6.73
C LYS A 39 1.91 -21.79 -8.02
N LYS A 40 0.59 -21.91 -7.88
CA LYS A 40 -0.36 -21.77 -9.00
C LYS A 40 -0.22 -20.39 -9.65
N TYR A 41 -0.27 -19.32 -8.84
CA TYR A 41 -0.14 -17.94 -9.30
C TYR A 41 1.18 -17.70 -10.06
N LEU A 42 2.32 -18.20 -9.55
CA LEU A 42 3.63 -18.07 -10.19
C LEU A 42 3.65 -18.74 -11.55
N ASN A 43 3.10 -19.96 -11.67
CA ASN A 43 3.04 -20.69 -12.94
C ASN A 43 2.13 -20.00 -13.97
N GLU A 44 1.03 -19.39 -13.54
CA GLU A 44 0.08 -18.70 -14.42
C GLU A 44 0.56 -17.33 -14.91
N HIS A 45 1.38 -16.61 -14.11
CA HIS A 45 1.70 -15.21 -14.37
C HIS A 45 3.18 -14.93 -14.67
N ILE A 46 4.10 -15.82 -14.30
CA ILE A 46 5.53 -15.60 -14.53
C ILE A 46 6.06 -16.37 -15.72
N GLY A 47 5.57 -17.58 -15.97
CA GLY A 47 5.81 -18.35 -17.19
C GLY A 47 7.29 -18.65 -17.57
N ASP A 48 8.27 -17.94 -17.01
CA ASP A 48 9.69 -18.14 -17.26
C ASP A 48 10.28 -19.19 -16.32
N PRO A 49 10.69 -20.38 -16.84
CA PRO A 49 11.25 -21.43 -16.02
C PRO A 49 12.55 -21.04 -15.29
N ALA A 50 13.36 -20.15 -15.88
CA ALA A 50 14.59 -19.67 -15.25
C ALA A 50 14.30 -18.82 -14.01
N LEU A 51 13.29 -17.94 -14.07
CA LEU A 51 12.82 -17.18 -12.90
C LEU A 51 12.20 -18.11 -11.86
N LEU A 52 11.37 -19.07 -12.27
CA LEU A 52 10.71 -19.99 -11.33
C LEU A 52 11.73 -20.86 -10.58
N SER A 53 12.84 -21.25 -11.21
CA SER A 53 13.91 -22.01 -10.54
C SER A 53 14.64 -21.26 -9.43
N ARG A 54 14.56 -19.91 -9.42
CA ARG A 54 15.14 -19.03 -8.39
C ARG A 54 14.23 -18.89 -7.16
N ILE A 55 13.00 -19.43 -7.20
CA ILE A 55 12.00 -19.23 -6.14
C ILE A 55 11.82 -20.51 -5.33
N THR A 56 12.04 -20.41 -4.05
CA THR A 56 11.75 -21.48 -3.08
C THR A 56 10.55 -21.09 -2.21
N LEU A 57 9.53 -21.95 -2.19
CA LEU A 57 8.35 -21.78 -1.33
C LEU A 57 8.49 -22.68 -0.10
N SER A 58 8.41 -22.09 1.07
CA SER A 58 8.58 -22.79 2.35
C SER A 58 7.42 -22.47 3.31
N HIS A 59 7.06 -23.42 4.14
CA HIS A 59 6.18 -23.14 5.27
C HIS A 59 6.92 -22.30 6.32
N HIS A 60 6.25 -21.37 6.98
CA HIS A 60 6.89 -20.45 7.92
C HIS A 60 7.52 -21.17 9.13
N LEU A 61 7.08 -22.38 9.48
CA LEU A 61 7.74 -23.20 10.52
C LEU A 61 9.18 -23.56 10.18
N ASN A 62 9.52 -23.62 8.89
CA ASN A 62 10.88 -23.88 8.42
C ASN A 62 11.81 -22.66 8.54
N LEU A 63 11.27 -21.51 8.94
CA LEU A 63 12.06 -20.29 9.08
C LEU A 63 13.21 -20.46 10.09
N ILE A 64 12.95 -21.14 11.20
CA ILE A 64 13.97 -21.34 12.27
C ILE A 64 15.20 -22.06 11.71
N ASP A 65 15.02 -23.10 10.92
CA ASP A 65 16.14 -23.87 10.35
C ASP A 65 16.83 -23.11 9.22
N ALA A 66 16.07 -22.36 8.43
CA ALA A 66 16.64 -21.45 7.44
C ALA A 66 17.53 -20.37 8.09
N LEU A 67 17.11 -19.79 9.22
CA LEU A 67 17.88 -18.78 9.95
C LEU A 67 19.21 -19.34 10.52
N LYS A 68 19.30 -20.63 10.82
CA LYS A 68 20.51 -21.29 11.28
C LYS A 68 21.52 -21.60 10.16
N SER A 69 21.05 -21.73 8.93
CA SER A 69 21.85 -22.25 7.81
C SER A 69 22.09 -21.25 6.68
N THR A 70 21.20 -20.30 6.47
CA THR A 70 21.23 -19.38 5.32
C THR A 70 21.72 -18.01 5.71
N ASN A 71 22.66 -17.46 4.94
CA ASN A 71 23.08 -16.06 5.04
C ASN A 71 22.18 -15.22 4.10
N PHE A 72 21.09 -14.68 4.65
CA PHE A 72 20.17 -13.85 3.90
C PHE A 72 20.79 -12.48 3.60
N THR A 73 20.59 -11.97 2.40
CA THR A 73 20.93 -10.58 2.05
C THR A 73 19.97 -9.61 2.73
N VAL A 74 18.68 -9.90 2.69
CA VAL A 74 17.62 -9.10 3.31
C VAL A 74 16.39 -9.96 3.55
N PHE A 75 15.59 -9.61 4.53
CA PHE A 75 14.25 -10.15 4.70
C PHE A 75 13.23 -9.01 4.53
N HIS A 76 12.44 -9.07 3.46
CA HIS A 76 11.44 -8.06 3.18
C HIS A 76 10.03 -8.53 3.52
N THR A 77 9.27 -7.69 4.23
CA THR A 77 7.87 -7.95 4.59
C THR A 77 6.95 -6.97 3.87
N PRO A 78 5.77 -7.44 3.38
CA PRO A 78 4.83 -6.60 2.64
C PRO A 78 4.07 -5.59 3.52
N GLY A 79 4.49 -5.45 4.77
CA GLY A 79 3.94 -4.51 5.75
C GLY A 79 4.78 -4.51 7.03
N TRP A 80 4.84 -3.38 7.70
CA TRP A 80 5.76 -3.14 8.80
C TRP A 80 5.30 -3.70 10.17
N TYR A 81 3.99 -3.83 10.44
CA TYR A 81 3.48 -4.13 11.79
C TYR A 81 3.20 -5.61 12.05
N ARG A 82 2.78 -6.38 11.05
CA ARG A 82 2.29 -7.75 11.27
C ARG A 82 3.39 -8.78 11.52
N TYR A 83 4.44 -8.74 10.72
CA TYR A 83 5.47 -9.78 10.72
C TYR A 83 6.85 -9.26 11.15
N LEU A 84 7.16 -8.00 10.86
CA LEU A 84 8.49 -7.45 11.07
C LEU A 84 8.92 -7.50 12.55
N PRO A 85 8.10 -7.08 13.54
CA PRO A 85 8.50 -7.15 14.94
C PRO A 85 8.78 -8.59 15.41
N GLY A 86 7.95 -9.54 15.04
CA GLY A 86 8.15 -10.96 15.36
C GLY A 86 9.37 -11.55 14.68
N LEU A 87 9.64 -11.17 13.42
CA LEU A 87 10.83 -11.60 12.69
C LEU A 87 12.10 -11.05 13.34
N ALA A 88 12.12 -9.79 13.78
CA ALA A 88 13.23 -9.19 14.51
C ALA A 88 13.51 -9.97 15.81
N PHE A 89 12.46 -10.34 16.54
CA PHE A 89 12.58 -11.16 17.74
C PHE A 89 13.16 -12.56 17.43
N VAL A 90 12.65 -13.25 16.42
CA VAL A 90 13.15 -14.58 16.04
C VAL A 90 14.60 -14.49 15.53
N ARG A 91 14.93 -13.47 14.72
CA ARG A 91 16.31 -13.21 14.26
C ARG A 91 17.26 -13.07 15.44
N SER A 92 16.94 -12.24 16.42
CA SER A 92 17.80 -11.97 17.56
C SER A 92 18.12 -13.21 18.43
N ARG A 93 17.31 -14.27 18.30
CA ARG A 93 17.47 -15.51 19.08
C ARG A 93 17.99 -16.70 18.28
N ARG A 94 17.78 -16.72 16.97
CA ARG A 94 17.96 -17.94 16.17
C ARG A 94 18.84 -17.77 14.94
N ALA A 95 19.05 -16.55 14.47
CA ALA A 95 19.87 -16.35 13.29
C ALA A 95 21.34 -16.61 13.58
N LYS A 96 22.00 -17.26 12.62
CA LYS A 96 23.45 -17.48 12.63
C LYS A 96 24.21 -16.31 12.01
N TYR A 97 23.59 -15.66 11.03
CA TYR A 97 24.18 -14.56 10.27
C TYR A 97 23.35 -13.30 10.42
N PRO A 98 23.96 -12.10 10.44
CA PRO A 98 23.24 -10.84 10.47
C PRO A 98 22.59 -10.57 9.11
N PHE A 99 21.37 -10.05 9.13
CA PHE A 99 20.67 -9.59 7.94
C PHE A 99 19.66 -8.50 8.30
N PRO A 100 19.45 -7.50 7.42
CA PRO A 100 18.45 -6.48 7.60
C PRO A 100 17.03 -7.01 7.38
N ILE A 101 16.08 -6.43 8.12
CA ILE A 101 14.66 -6.63 7.91
C ILE A 101 14.07 -5.32 7.41
N THR A 102 13.29 -5.38 6.31
CA THR A 102 12.59 -4.22 5.80
C THR A 102 11.10 -4.47 5.74
N GLY A 103 10.31 -3.43 6.01
CA GLY A 103 8.86 -3.47 5.89
C GLY A 103 8.34 -2.18 5.26
N VAL A 104 7.26 -2.26 4.48
CA VAL A 104 6.72 -1.10 3.78
C VAL A 104 5.45 -0.57 4.45
N ILE A 105 5.31 0.76 4.53
CA ILE A 105 4.05 1.38 4.94
C ILE A 105 3.10 1.46 3.75
N HIS A 106 1.80 1.29 4.02
CA HIS A 106 0.74 1.53 3.07
C HIS A 106 -0.24 2.56 3.61
N SER A 107 -1.20 2.14 4.43
CA SER A 107 -2.17 3.04 5.06
C SER A 107 -1.84 3.21 6.53
N LEU A 108 -1.90 4.43 7.02
CA LEU A 108 -1.53 4.80 8.40
C LEU A 108 -2.71 5.38 9.22
N HIS A 109 -3.93 5.33 8.67
CA HIS A 109 -5.11 5.95 9.27
C HIS A 109 -5.82 5.06 10.32
N ASN A 110 -5.42 3.79 10.46
CA ASN A 110 -6.11 2.84 11.35
C ASN A 110 -5.91 3.21 12.82
N ARG A 111 -6.96 3.07 13.62
CA ARG A 111 -7.00 3.39 15.06
C ARG A 111 -5.89 2.73 15.87
N GLY A 112 -5.49 1.51 15.48
CA GLY A 112 -4.46 0.74 16.17
C GLY A 112 -3.01 1.20 15.98
N MET A 113 -2.74 2.22 15.16
CA MET A 113 -1.38 2.58 14.74
C MET A 113 -0.43 2.87 15.91
N VAL A 114 -0.87 3.60 16.93
CA VAL A 114 -0.05 3.88 18.12
C VAL A 114 0.33 2.59 18.85
N LYS A 115 -0.61 1.64 18.98
CA LYS A 115 -0.35 0.31 19.58
C LYS A 115 0.65 -0.48 18.74
N GLU A 116 0.49 -0.48 17.42
CA GLU A 116 1.41 -1.17 16.52
C GLU A 116 2.81 -0.55 16.54
N CYS A 117 2.91 0.78 16.65
CA CYS A 117 4.20 1.44 16.84
C CYS A 117 4.86 1.08 18.18
N ARG A 118 4.09 1.01 19.27
CA ARG A 118 4.62 0.52 20.57
C ARG A 118 5.13 -0.91 20.49
N ASN A 119 4.40 -1.79 19.82
CA ASN A 119 4.82 -3.17 19.60
C ASN A 119 6.11 -3.24 18.75
N LEU A 120 6.21 -2.40 17.71
CA LEU A 120 7.41 -2.29 16.89
C LEU A 120 8.62 -1.78 17.70
N MET A 121 8.43 -0.75 18.53
CA MET A 121 9.50 -0.19 19.37
C MET A 121 9.97 -1.15 20.45
N ALA A 122 9.11 -2.03 20.95
CA ALA A 122 9.46 -3.08 21.91
C ALA A 122 10.17 -4.26 21.25
N ALA A 123 10.18 -4.37 19.92
CA ALA A 123 10.87 -5.43 19.22
C ALA A 123 12.39 -5.16 19.16
N PRO A 124 13.24 -6.19 19.14
CA PRO A 124 14.69 -6.05 19.04
C PRO A 124 15.11 -5.70 17.60
N LEU A 125 14.72 -4.50 17.17
CA LEU A 125 15.15 -3.94 15.90
C LEU A 125 16.63 -3.60 15.95
N ALA A 126 17.27 -3.69 14.80
CA ALA A 126 18.67 -3.31 14.62
C ALA A 126 18.78 -1.98 13.84
N PRO A 127 19.88 -1.23 13.98
CA PRO A 127 20.09 0.01 13.24
C PRO A 127 20.17 -0.20 11.71
N TYR A 128 20.39 -1.43 11.29
CA TYR A 128 20.35 -1.84 9.89
C TYR A 128 18.98 -2.38 9.42
N ASP A 129 17.91 -2.26 10.23
CA ASP A 129 16.55 -2.50 9.79
C ASP A 129 15.96 -1.21 9.20
N SER A 130 14.96 -1.32 8.32
CA SER A 130 14.32 -0.14 7.75
C SER A 130 12.81 -0.30 7.57
N ILE A 131 12.09 0.78 7.90
CA ILE A 131 10.70 0.97 7.49
C ILE A 131 10.68 1.84 6.25
N VAL A 132 10.27 1.25 5.12
CA VAL A 132 10.19 1.94 3.84
C VAL A 132 8.87 2.70 3.75
N CYS A 133 8.97 4.02 3.59
CA CYS A 133 7.86 4.94 3.44
C CYS A 133 7.64 5.27 1.96
N THR A 134 6.38 5.24 1.50
CA THR A 134 6.06 5.46 0.09
C THR A 134 6.08 6.94 -0.32
N SER A 135 6.05 7.85 0.65
CA SER A 135 6.12 9.31 0.47
C SER A 135 6.74 9.98 1.69
N GLU A 136 7.20 11.24 1.56
CA GLU A 136 7.64 12.04 2.70
C GLU A 136 6.48 12.33 3.66
N ALA A 137 5.29 12.59 3.11
CA ALA A 137 4.09 12.77 3.93
C ALA A 137 3.81 11.53 4.79
N GLY A 138 3.88 10.32 4.21
CA GLY A 138 3.73 9.06 4.95
C GLY A 138 4.84 8.83 5.96
N LYS A 139 6.08 9.21 5.64
CA LYS A 139 7.23 9.13 6.56
C LYS A 139 7.03 10.03 7.77
N GLU A 140 6.57 11.26 7.58
CA GLU A 140 6.28 12.19 8.66
C GLU A 140 5.12 11.71 9.55
N VAL A 141 4.05 11.17 8.99
CA VAL A 141 2.96 10.57 9.78
C VAL A 141 3.48 9.41 10.62
N PHE A 142 4.31 8.54 10.03
CA PHE A 142 4.89 7.40 10.75
C PHE A 142 5.80 7.87 11.90
N ARG A 143 6.65 8.87 11.67
CA ARG A 143 7.51 9.47 12.70
C ARG A 143 6.69 10.00 13.88
N ARG A 144 5.57 10.70 13.63
CA ARG A 144 4.66 11.17 14.66
C ARG A 144 4.02 10.04 15.45
N TYR A 145 3.66 8.94 14.78
CA TYR A 145 3.14 7.75 15.49
C TYR A 145 4.19 7.10 16.39
N ILE A 146 5.46 7.07 15.99
CA ILE A 146 6.55 6.61 16.84
C ILE A 146 6.66 7.51 18.09
N GLU A 147 6.63 8.83 17.90
CA GLU A 147 6.67 9.79 19.02
C GLU A 147 5.49 9.63 19.98
N LEU A 148 4.28 9.49 19.46
CA LEU A 148 3.07 9.23 20.27
C LEU A 148 3.09 7.84 20.95
N GLY A 149 3.78 6.89 20.36
CA GLY A 149 3.96 5.54 20.90
C GLY A 149 4.99 5.48 22.02
N SER A 150 5.96 6.40 22.05
CA SER A 150 7.00 6.47 23.08
C SER A 150 6.37 6.87 24.43
N ALA A 151 6.68 6.11 25.48
CA ALA A 151 6.26 6.49 26.82
C ALA A 151 7.05 7.73 27.29
N PRO A 152 6.46 8.61 28.13
CA PRO A 152 7.17 9.80 28.63
C PRO A 152 8.49 9.51 29.33
N ARG A 153 8.67 8.30 29.87
CA ARG A 153 9.91 7.83 30.52
C ARG A 153 10.95 7.33 29.52
N ASP A 154 10.52 6.98 28.28
CA ASP A 154 11.37 6.41 27.23
C ASP A 154 11.65 7.44 26.11
N ALA A 155 11.29 8.71 26.33
CA ALA A 155 11.45 9.81 25.36
C ALA A 155 12.92 10.03 24.91
N ALA A 156 13.89 9.42 25.60
CA ALA A 156 15.30 9.45 25.24
C ALA A 156 15.71 8.30 24.28
N GLN A 157 14.86 7.28 24.07
CA GLN A 157 15.21 6.16 23.20
C GLN A 157 14.76 6.47 21.78
N ALA A 158 15.73 6.81 20.93
CA ALA A 158 15.50 7.00 19.50
C ALA A 158 14.96 5.71 18.86
N PHE A 159 14.11 5.83 17.86
CA PHE A 159 13.67 4.69 17.07
C PHE A 159 14.89 4.00 16.45
N PRO A 160 15.13 2.71 16.72
CA PRO A 160 16.40 2.07 16.41
C PRO A 160 16.63 1.79 14.93
N ALA A 161 15.54 1.64 14.14
CA ALA A 161 15.61 1.35 12.72
C ALA A 161 15.61 2.62 11.85
N ARG A 162 16.02 2.49 10.58
CA ARG A 162 15.97 3.58 9.60
C ARG A 162 14.53 3.82 9.13
N LEU A 163 14.27 5.04 8.66
CA LEU A 163 13.07 5.42 7.89
C LEU A 163 13.52 5.87 6.50
N ASP A 164 13.37 5.01 5.52
CA ASP A 164 13.79 5.29 4.14
C ASP A 164 12.58 5.58 3.25
N ARG A 165 12.74 6.45 2.24
CA ARG A 165 11.68 6.77 1.29
C ARG A 165 11.92 6.11 -0.05
N ILE A 166 11.05 5.15 -0.41
CA ILE A 166 10.99 4.56 -1.74
C ILE A 166 9.54 4.56 -2.20
N PRO A 167 9.19 5.29 -3.27
CA PRO A 167 7.82 5.36 -3.76
C PRO A 167 7.35 4.03 -4.36
N LEU A 168 6.06 3.92 -4.64
CA LEU A 168 5.51 2.82 -5.41
C LEU A 168 5.81 2.99 -6.90
N GLY A 169 5.86 1.87 -7.63
CA GLY A 169 6.07 1.85 -9.06
C GLY A 169 4.82 1.56 -9.87
N VAL A 170 4.95 1.77 -11.16
CA VAL A 170 3.98 1.34 -12.19
C VAL A 170 4.70 0.54 -13.28
N SER A 171 3.94 -0.29 -14.03
CA SER A 171 4.51 -1.03 -15.15
C SER A 171 4.98 -0.09 -16.26
N GLU A 172 6.11 -0.44 -16.88
CA GLU A 172 6.62 0.26 -18.07
C GLU A 172 5.65 0.16 -19.27
N ASP A 173 4.79 -0.85 -19.30
CA ASP A 173 3.77 -1.03 -20.34
C ASP A 173 2.78 0.15 -20.38
N LEU A 174 2.54 0.82 -19.24
CA LEU A 174 1.69 2.01 -19.20
C LEU A 174 2.29 3.24 -19.93
N LEU A 175 3.58 3.19 -20.23
CA LEU A 175 4.28 4.25 -20.98
C LEU A 175 4.18 4.06 -22.50
N ILE A 176 3.64 2.93 -22.98
CA ILE A 176 3.44 2.67 -24.40
C ILE A 176 2.33 3.62 -24.89
N PRO A 177 2.52 4.29 -26.07
CA PRO A 177 1.48 5.14 -26.62
C PRO A 177 0.15 4.38 -26.78
N SER A 178 -0.92 4.94 -26.29
CA SER A 178 -2.25 4.35 -26.35
C SER A 178 -3.07 4.88 -27.54
N ASP A 179 -3.95 4.05 -28.07
CA ASP A 179 -4.93 4.44 -29.12
C ASP A 179 -6.12 5.16 -28.47
N LYS A 180 -6.01 6.48 -28.33
CA LYS A 180 -7.07 7.33 -27.78
C LYS A 180 -8.36 7.26 -28.58
N SER A 181 -8.26 7.23 -29.91
CA SER A 181 -9.43 7.20 -30.79
C SER A 181 -10.22 5.90 -30.65
N GLY A 182 -9.53 4.77 -30.68
CA GLY A 182 -10.12 3.46 -30.46
C GLY A 182 -10.72 3.29 -29.09
N ALA A 183 -10.02 3.76 -28.05
CA ALA A 183 -10.52 3.74 -26.67
C ALA A 183 -11.82 4.57 -26.53
N ARG A 184 -11.88 5.78 -27.09
CA ARG A 184 -13.10 6.60 -27.11
C ARG A 184 -14.25 5.89 -27.79
N LYS A 185 -14.00 5.26 -28.95
CA LYS A 185 -15.03 4.49 -29.68
C LYS A 185 -15.58 3.34 -28.84
N ARG A 186 -14.71 2.56 -28.17
CA ARG A 186 -15.14 1.46 -27.28
C ARG A 186 -15.95 1.95 -26.09
N LEU A 187 -15.64 3.12 -25.55
CA LEU A 187 -16.33 3.72 -24.41
C LEU A 187 -17.56 4.53 -24.74
N GLY A 188 -17.84 4.79 -26.03
CA GLY A 188 -18.93 5.67 -26.47
C GLY A 188 -18.71 7.13 -26.05
N ILE A 189 -17.47 7.62 -26.18
CA ILE A 189 -17.08 9.02 -25.96
C ILE A 189 -16.90 9.70 -27.30
N GLU A 190 -17.62 10.83 -27.48
CA GLU A 190 -17.53 11.61 -28.69
C GLU A 190 -16.10 12.14 -28.94
N PRO A 191 -15.62 12.15 -30.20
CA PRO A 191 -14.25 12.54 -30.51
C PRO A 191 -13.90 13.98 -30.13
N ASP A 192 -14.87 14.89 -30.19
CA ASP A 192 -14.72 16.32 -29.96
C ASP A 192 -15.01 16.75 -28.49
N CYS A 193 -15.37 15.80 -27.62
CA CYS A 193 -15.51 16.06 -26.20
C CYS A 193 -14.17 16.24 -25.50
N VAL A 194 -14.15 17.07 -24.45
CA VAL A 194 -13.07 17.11 -23.46
C VAL A 194 -13.44 16.21 -22.31
N MET A 195 -12.70 15.12 -22.15
CA MET A 195 -12.95 14.09 -21.13
C MET A 195 -12.05 14.28 -19.90
N ALA A 196 -12.63 14.68 -18.79
CA ALA A 196 -12.04 14.55 -17.46
C ALA A 196 -12.23 13.13 -16.93
N LEU A 197 -11.23 12.56 -16.26
CA LEU A 197 -11.31 11.25 -15.64
C LEU A 197 -11.03 11.33 -14.14
N PHE A 198 -11.94 10.85 -13.32
CA PHE A 198 -11.67 10.40 -11.96
C PHE A 198 -11.63 8.88 -11.94
N PHE A 199 -10.58 8.29 -11.35
CA PHE A 199 -10.51 6.86 -11.17
C PHE A 199 -10.02 6.50 -9.78
N GLY A 200 -10.86 5.77 -9.00
CA GLY A 200 -10.56 5.36 -7.63
C GLY A 200 -11.75 4.70 -6.97
N ARG A 201 -11.62 4.32 -5.69
CA ARG A 201 -12.78 3.85 -4.93
C ARG A 201 -13.81 4.96 -4.81
N ILE A 202 -15.08 4.64 -5.02
CA ILE A 202 -16.17 5.58 -4.86
C ILE A 202 -16.62 5.55 -3.40
N SER A 203 -15.94 6.31 -2.57
CA SER A 203 -16.20 6.31 -1.13
C SER A 203 -15.80 7.64 -0.50
N PRO A 204 -16.75 8.44 -0.01
CA PRO A 204 -16.45 9.64 0.76
C PRO A 204 -15.79 9.32 2.11
N VAL A 205 -15.97 8.10 2.61
CA VAL A 205 -15.38 7.64 3.87
C VAL A 205 -13.90 7.31 3.74
N THR A 206 -13.49 6.71 2.61
CA THR A 206 -12.17 6.08 2.49
C THR A 206 -11.37 6.52 1.25
N LYS A 207 -11.84 7.52 0.48
CA LYS A 207 -11.09 8.00 -0.69
C LYS A 207 -11.24 9.50 -0.92
N ALA A 208 -12.43 9.96 -1.31
CA ALA A 208 -12.68 11.35 -1.61
C ALA A 208 -14.18 11.67 -1.52
N ASP A 209 -14.53 12.85 -1.07
CA ASP A 209 -15.85 13.42 -1.31
C ASP A 209 -15.93 13.93 -2.75
N LEU A 210 -16.83 13.34 -3.55
CA LEU A 210 -17.03 13.73 -4.95
C LEU A 210 -18.04 14.86 -5.12
N VAL A 211 -18.72 15.30 -4.07
CA VAL A 211 -19.69 16.42 -4.12
C VAL A 211 -19.06 17.69 -4.68
N PRO A 212 -17.85 18.14 -4.24
CA PRO A 212 -17.21 19.32 -4.83
C PRO A 212 -16.94 19.16 -6.32
N LEU A 213 -16.45 18.01 -6.76
CA LEU A 213 -16.14 17.75 -8.17
C LEU A 213 -17.42 17.76 -9.02
N VAL A 214 -18.47 17.05 -8.61
CA VAL A 214 -19.76 17.02 -9.32
C VAL A 214 -20.36 18.42 -9.45
N ARG A 215 -20.31 19.24 -8.39
CA ARG A 215 -20.78 20.63 -8.42
C ARG A 215 -19.97 21.52 -9.36
N VAL A 216 -18.65 21.36 -9.41
CA VAL A 216 -17.78 22.08 -10.34
C VAL A 216 -18.13 21.70 -11.79
N ILE A 217 -18.29 20.41 -12.09
CA ILE A 217 -18.69 19.95 -13.42
C ILE A 217 -20.07 20.48 -13.80
N SER A 218 -21.05 20.46 -12.90
CA SER A 218 -22.38 21.04 -13.13
C SER A 218 -22.33 22.54 -13.54
N ARG A 219 -21.46 23.32 -12.89
CA ARG A 219 -21.27 24.75 -13.24
C ARG A 219 -20.53 24.94 -14.55
N LEU A 220 -19.45 24.18 -14.78
CA LEU A 220 -18.66 24.29 -16.01
C LEU A 220 -19.41 23.79 -17.23
N SER A 221 -20.29 22.80 -17.11
CA SER A 221 -21.09 22.26 -18.19
C SER A 221 -22.09 23.28 -18.77
N GLN A 222 -22.47 24.31 -18.03
CA GLN A 222 -23.31 25.42 -18.52
C GLN A 222 -22.60 26.29 -19.56
N ARG A 223 -21.26 26.29 -19.56
CA ARG A 223 -20.40 27.06 -20.48
C ARG A 223 -19.65 26.19 -21.48
N HIS A 224 -19.51 24.91 -21.18
CA HIS A 224 -18.72 23.93 -21.94
C HIS A 224 -19.56 22.67 -22.18
N ASP A 225 -20.45 22.72 -23.16
CA ASP A 225 -21.39 21.64 -23.50
C ASP A 225 -20.69 20.32 -23.91
N LYS A 226 -19.44 20.40 -24.38
CA LYS A 226 -18.60 19.25 -24.75
C LYS A 226 -17.75 18.68 -23.60
N LEU A 227 -17.89 19.21 -22.38
CA LEU A 227 -17.22 18.66 -21.20
C LEU A 227 -17.93 17.36 -20.76
N VAL A 228 -17.15 16.30 -20.55
CA VAL A 228 -17.61 15.04 -19.97
C VAL A 228 -16.69 14.64 -18.84
N LEU A 229 -17.23 14.39 -17.65
CA LEU A 229 -16.54 13.72 -16.57
C LEU A 229 -16.88 12.23 -16.60
N VAL A 230 -15.85 11.39 -16.62
CA VAL A 230 -16.03 9.95 -16.38
C VAL A 230 -15.56 9.64 -14.96
N ILE A 231 -16.44 9.04 -14.16
CA ILE A 231 -16.12 8.57 -12.80
C ILE A 231 -16.05 7.05 -12.87
N GLY A 232 -14.85 6.51 -12.68
CA GLY A 232 -14.60 5.06 -12.69
C GLY A 232 -14.03 4.54 -11.38
N GLY A 233 -14.27 3.25 -11.12
CA GLY A 233 -13.61 2.57 -10.01
C GLY A 233 -14.49 1.69 -9.15
N GLY A 234 -13.94 1.17 -8.07
CA GLY A 234 -14.63 0.23 -7.19
C GLY A 234 -15.72 0.90 -6.35
N ALA A 235 -16.93 0.33 -6.37
CA ALA A 235 -18.07 0.81 -5.60
C ALA A 235 -18.95 -0.35 -5.13
N THR A 236 -19.54 -0.23 -3.94
CA THR A 236 -20.66 -1.06 -3.50
C THR A 236 -21.98 -0.56 -4.12
N GLU A 237 -23.02 -1.36 -4.12
CA GLU A 237 -24.35 -0.94 -4.59
C GLU A 237 -24.85 0.34 -3.91
N LYS A 238 -24.66 0.46 -2.58
CA LYS A 238 -25.00 1.67 -1.81
C LYS A 238 -24.24 2.91 -2.30
N GLN A 239 -22.95 2.75 -2.63
CA GLN A 239 -22.13 3.84 -3.15
C GLN A 239 -22.52 4.20 -4.58
N CYS A 240 -22.90 3.24 -5.40
CA CYS A 240 -23.44 3.49 -6.73
C CYS A 240 -24.71 4.33 -6.64
N ALA A 241 -25.70 3.88 -5.85
CA ALA A 241 -26.96 4.60 -5.68
C ALA A 241 -26.76 6.03 -5.15
N TRP A 242 -25.85 6.21 -4.18
CA TRP A 242 -25.50 7.53 -3.65
C TRP A 242 -24.95 8.46 -4.75
N LEU A 243 -24.01 7.99 -5.57
CA LEU A 243 -23.40 8.81 -6.61
C LEU A 243 -24.40 9.14 -7.73
N GLU A 244 -25.24 8.19 -8.13
CA GLU A 244 -26.30 8.41 -9.12
C GLU A 244 -27.33 9.45 -8.65
N GLN A 245 -27.73 9.40 -7.36
CA GLN A 245 -28.58 10.44 -6.75
C GLN A 245 -27.89 11.80 -6.77
N LEU A 246 -26.61 11.86 -6.41
CA LEU A 246 -25.83 13.11 -6.44
C LEU A 246 -25.77 13.72 -7.85
N ILE A 247 -25.51 12.91 -8.87
CA ILE A 247 -25.46 13.34 -10.28
C ILE A 247 -26.82 13.87 -10.74
N THR A 248 -27.89 13.17 -10.39
CA THR A 248 -29.27 13.58 -10.72
C THR A 248 -29.62 14.89 -10.03
N TYR A 249 -29.30 15.03 -8.73
CA TYR A 249 -29.58 16.25 -7.97
C TYR A 249 -28.80 17.47 -8.47
N ALA A 250 -27.59 17.27 -9.00
CA ALA A 250 -26.75 18.32 -9.53
C ALA A 250 -27.14 18.75 -10.97
N ASP A 251 -28.17 18.15 -11.58
CA ASP A 251 -28.68 18.41 -12.95
C ASP A 251 -27.55 18.37 -14.01
N CYS A 252 -26.65 17.43 -13.91
CA CYS A 252 -25.51 17.29 -14.84
C CYS A 252 -25.35 15.87 -15.41
N ALA A 253 -26.42 15.08 -15.42
CA ALA A 253 -26.39 13.66 -15.81
C ALA A 253 -25.86 13.45 -17.25
N LYS A 254 -26.10 14.37 -18.17
CA LYS A 254 -25.60 14.30 -19.55
C LYS A 254 -24.07 14.51 -19.64
N HIS A 255 -23.47 15.15 -18.65
CA HIS A 255 -22.05 15.48 -18.59
C HIS A 255 -21.23 14.53 -17.71
N ILE A 256 -21.87 13.58 -17.00
CA ILE A 256 -21.19 12.63 -16.15
C ILE A 256 -21.53 11.21 -16.57
N LYS A 257 -20.50 10.42 -16.88
CA LYS A 257 -20.62 8.99 -17.15
C LYS A 257 -20.05 8.23 -15.97
N PHE A 258 -20.86 7.42 -15.30
CA PHE A 258 -20.43 6.58 -14.18
C PHE A 258 -20.14 5.16 -14.65
N ARG A 259 -18.97 4.61 -14.29
CA ARG A 259 -18.46 3.28 -14.67
C ARG A 259 -17.94 2.54 -13.45
N PRO A 260 -18.83 1.99 -12.60
CA PRO A 260 -18.41 1.24 -11.41
C PRO A 260 -17.81 -0.12 -11.78
N ASN A 261 -16.87 -0.58 -10.94
CA ASN A 261 -16.34 -1.94 -10.93
C ASN A 261 -15.82 -2.46 -12.28
N VAL A 262 -15.21 -1.57 -13.07
CA VAL A 262 -14.62 -1.93 -14.36
C VAL A 262 -13.40 -2.84 -14.19
N ASP A 263 -13.17 -3.69 -15.19
CA ASP A 263 -11.97 -4.52 -15.29
C ASP A 263 -10.72 -3.73 -15.72
N ASP A 264 -9.58 -4.39 -15.74
CA ASP A 264 -8.29 -3.76 -16.07
C ASP A 264 -8.25 -3.27 -17.54
N THR A 265 -8.98 -3.92 -18.47
CA THR A 265 -9.07 -3.52 -19.90
C THR A 265 -9.84 -2.23 -20.04
N VAL A 266 -11.03 -2.15 -19.46
CA VAL A 266 -11.84 -0.92 -19.47
C VAL A 266 -11.14 0.21 -18.73
N ARG A 267 -10.41 -0.09 -17.64
CA ARG A 267 -9.57 0.88 -16.93
C ARG A 267 -8.50 1.47 -17.85
N ALA A 268 -7.80 0.65 -18.61
CA ALA A 268 -6.79 1.11 -19.57
C ALA A 268 -7.43 2.00 -20.66
N ASP A 269 -8.61 1.61 -21.17
CA ASP A 269 -9.37 2.43 -22.13
C ASP A 269 -9.78 3.77 -21.55
N LEU A 270 -10.22 3.83 -20.28
CA LEU A 270 -10.57 5.09 -19.61
C LEU A 270 -9.36 6.03 -19.52
N LEU A 271 -8.19 5.53 -19.16
CA LEU A 271 -6.97 6.31 -19.12
C LEU A 271 -6.52 6.76 -20.51
N ALA A 272 -6.63 5.88 -21.52
CA ALA A 272 -6.28 6.21 -22.90
C ALA A 272 -7.21 7.26 -23.52
N ALA A 273 -8.52 7.21 -23.21
CA ALA A 273 -9.54 8.08 -23.77
C ALA A 273 -9.52 9.50 -23.18
N ALA A 274 -9.04 9.67 -21.96
CA ALA A 274 -9.10 10.92 -21.21
C ALA A 274 -8.23 12.04 -21.80
N ASP A 275 -8.58 13.29 -21.48
CA ASP A 275 -7.81 14.49 -21.78
C ASP A 275 -7.01 14.98 -20.57
N PHE A 276 -7.54 14.76 -19.37
CA PHE A 276 -6.87 15.02 -18.10
C PHE A 276 -7.47 14.17 -16.98
N PHE A 277 -6.71 14.02 -15.93
CA PHE A 277 -7.09 13.27 -14.74
C PHE A 277 -7.37 14.22 -13.58
N VAL A 278 -8.42 13.95 -12.79
CA VAL A 278 -8.76 14.76 -11.62
C VAL A 278 -8.95 13.86 -10.39
N SER A 279 -8.25 14.16 -9.29
CA SER A 279 -8.30 13.39 -8.06
C SER A 279 -8.33 14.31 -6.83
N PRO A 280 -9.52 14.78 -6.43
CA PRO A 280 -9.69 15.71 -5.30
C PRO A 280 -9.77 14.94 -3.98
N VAL A 281 -8.69 14.24 -3.59
CA VAL A 281 -8.64 13.44 -2.36
C VAL A 281 -8.56 14.34 -1.15
N ASP A 282 -9.40 14.07 -0.15
CA ASP A 282 -9.50 14.76 1.14
C ASP A 282 -9.42 13.80 2.33
N ASN A 283 -8.96 12.58 2.12
CA ASN A 283 -8.96 11.52 3.12
C ASN A 283 -7.55 11.10 3.53
N ILE A 284 -7.34 10.99 4.85
CA ILE A 284 -6.04 10.62 5.45
C ILE A 284 -5.58 9.19 5.15
N GLN A 285 -6.42 8.36 4.52
CA GLN A 285 -6.05 6.99 4.15
C GLN A 285 -5.03 6.96 3.02
N GLU A 286 -5.03 7.92 2.12
CA GLU A 286 -4.11 7.96 0.99
C GLU A 286 -2.70 8.37 1.47
N THR A 287 -1.70 7.57 1.15
CA THR A 287 -0.30 7.85 1.49
C THR A 287 0.57 8.10 0.27
N PHE A 288 0.14 7.69 -0.93
CA PHE A 288 0.94 7.82 -2.14
C PHE A 288 0.12 8.35 -3.32
N GLY A 289 -0.76 7.52 -3.91
CA GLY A 289 -1.57 7.91 -5.07
C GLY A 289 -1.17 7.22 -6.36
N ILE A 290 -1.19 5.89 -6.40
CA ILE A 290 -0.79 5.12 -7.57
C ILE A 290 -1.61 5.50 -8.83
N SER A 291 -2.91 5.83 -8.69
CA SER A 291 -3.76 6.24 -9.82
C SER A 291 -3.31 7.56 -10.47
N VAL A 292 -2.70 8.44 -9.70
CA VAL A 292 -2.08 9.68 -10.22
C VAL A 292 -0.87 9.33 -11.08
N VAL A 293 0.00 8.44 -10.60
CA VAL A 293 1.19 8.01 -11.36
C VAL A 293 0.78 7.28 -12.65
N GLU A 294 -0.27 6.45 -12.60
CA GLU A 294 -0.81 5.78 -13.78
C GLU A 294 -1.36 6.77 -14.81
N ALA A 295 -2.12 7.77 -14.37
CA ALA A 295 -2.61 8.82 -15.26
C ALA A 295 -1.45 9.59 -15.92
N MET A 296 -0.42 9.94 -15.15
CA MET A 296 0.80 10.58 -15.68
C MET A 296 1.53 9.66 -16.67
N ALA A 297 1.57 8.33 -16.44
CA ALA A 297 2.15 7.37 -17.37
C ALA A 297 1.44 7.37 -18.73
N PHE A 298 0.12 7.52 -18.73
CA PHE A 298 -0.67 7.70 -19.96
C PHE A 298 -0.51 9.08 -20.61
N GLY A 299 0.28 9.98 -19.99
CA GLY A 299 0.51 11.33 -20.50
C GLY A 299 -0.67 12.28 -20.24
N LEU A 300 -1.44 12.03 -19.18
CA LEU A 300 -2.50 12.92 -18.76
C LEU A 300 -1.95 13.98 -17.80
N PRO A 301 -2.26 15.27 -18.00
CA PRO A 301 -2.06 16.26 -16.96
C PRO A 301 -3.00 15.95 -15.79
N VAL A 302 -2.53 16.16 -14.57
CA VAL A 302 -3.24 15.77 -13.36
C VAL A 302 -3.66 17.01 -12.56
N ILE A 303 -4.94 17.08 -12.19
CA ILE A 303 -5.41 17.98 -11.13
C ILE A 303 -5.60 17.16 -9.88
N ALA A 304 -4.83 17.45 -8.83
CA ALA A 304 -4.87 16.72 -7.56
C ALA A 304 -4.92 17.68 -6.38
N SER A 305 -5.49 17.25 -5.27
CA SER A 305 -5.42 18.02 -4.02
C SER A 305 -3.97 18.19 -3.56
N ASP A 306 -3.61 19.37 -3.06
CA ASP A 306 -2.33 19.61 -2.39
C ASP A 306 -2.36 18.98 -0.99
N PHE A 307 -2.42 17.66 -0.97
CA PHE A 307 -2.67 16.86 0.22
C PHE A 307 -1.86 15.54 0.17
N ASN A 308 -1.42 15.04 1.32
CA ASN A 308 -0.72 13.76 1.49
C ASN A 308 0.42 13.51 0.47
N GLY A 309 0.57 12.29 -0.03
CA GLY A 309 1.57 11.91 -1.04
C GLY A 309 1.38 12.56 -2.41
N TYR A 310 0.19 13.08 -2.73
CA TYR A 310 -0.07 13.77 -3.99
C TYR A 310 0.79 15.04 -4.16
N ARG A 311 1.17 15.68 -3.04
CA ARG A 311 2.05 16.86 -3.04
C ARG A 311 3.39 16.62 -3.72
N GLU A 312 3.87 15.37 -3.68
CA GLU A 312 5.16 14.95 -4.25
C GLU A 312 5.03 14.45 -5.69
N LEU A 313 3.85 13.97 -6.06
CA LEU A 313 3.59 13.40 -7.38
C LEU A 313 3.40 14.48 -8.44
N VAL A 314 2.63 15.52 -8.11
CA VAL A 314 2.27 16.58 -9.06
C VAL A 314 3.15 17.80 -8.84
N ASP A 315 3.85 18.22 -9.89
CA ASP A 315 4.58 19.50 -9.94
C ASP A 315 3.62 20.55 -10.50
N HIS A 316 3.19 21.47 -9.62
CA HIS A 316 2.20 22.50 -9.98
C HIS A 316 2.66 23.36 -11.13
N GLY A 317 1.82 23.50 -12.16
CA GLY A 317 2.12 24.25 -13.39
C GLY A 317 3.02 23.52 -14.39
N VAL A 318 3.57 22.33 -14.04
CA VAL A 318 4.49 21.58 -14.90
C VAL A 318 3.91 20.24 -15.35
N THR A 319 3.50 19.38 -14.39
CA THR A 319 2.90 18.06 -14.71
C THR A 319 1.37 18.05 -14.51
N GLY A 320 0.84 19.16 -14.04
CA GLY A 320 -0.56 19.35 -13.69
C GLY A 320 -0.75 20.46 -12.68
N PHE A 321 -1.85 20.42 -11.95
CA PHE A 321 -2.19 21.42 -10.95
C PHE A 321 -2.43 20.79 -9.59
N LYS A 322 -2.10 21.54 -8.53
CA LYS A 322 -2.44 21.20 -7.14
C LYS A 322 -3.53 22.14 -6.65
N VAL A 323 -4.61 21.55 -6.14
CA VAL A 323 -5.73 22.27 -5.55
C VAL A 323 -5.44 22.49 -4.06
N PRO A 324 -5.42 23.72 -3.55
CA PRO A 324 -5.19 23.98 -2.14
C PRO A 324 -6.20 23.26 -1.25
N THR A 325 -5.74 22.80 -0.09
CA THR A 325 -6.56 22.17 0.95
C THR A 325 -6.41 22.89 2.27
N THR A 326 -7.48 22.98 3.03
CA THR A 326 -7.51 23.55 4.37
C THR A 326 -8.05 22.51 5.34
N TRP A 327 -7.38 22.32 6.47
CA TRP A 327 -7.83 21.41 7.53
C TRP A 327 -8.18 22.20 8.77
N ALA A 328 -9.44 22.11 9.21
CA ALA A 328 -9.87 22.63 10.48
C ALA A 328 -9.44 21.69 11.63
N PRO A 329 -8.92 22.20 12.75
CA PRO A 329 -8.66 21.37 13.92
C PRO A 329 -9.94 20.61 14.34
N LEU A 330 -9.76 19.33 14.67
CA LEU A 330 -10.85 18.51 15.18
C LEU A 330 -11.22 18.99 16.60
N PRO A 331 -12.52 19.09 16.93
CA PRO A 331 -12.96 19.35 18.29
C PRO A 331 -12.47 18.27 19.26
N ASP A 332 -12.24 18.63 20.53
CA ASP A 332 -11.82 17.67 21.57
C ASP A 332 -12.80 16.49 21.69
N LEU A 333 -14.09 16.76 21.53
CA LEU A 333 -15.13 15.73 21.52
C LEU A 333 -14.87 14.64 20.47
N HIS A 334 -14.34 14.99 19.30
CA HIS A 334 -14.00 13.99 18.28
C HIS A 334 -12.87 13.06 18.75
N TYR A 335 -11.84 13.63 19.40
CA TYR A 335 -10.75 12.86 19.99
C TYR A 335 -11.28 11.95 21.10
N GLU A 336 -12.11 12.46 22.00
CA GLU A 336 -12.70 11.73 23.12
C GLU A 336 -13.64 10.61 22.67
N LEU A 337 -14.44 10.84 21.64
CA LEU A 337 -15.37 9.84 21.08
C LEU A 337 -14.70 8.80 20.16
N SER A 338 -13.54 9.11 19.62
CA SER A 338 -12.88 8.24 18.64
C SER A 338 -12.69 6.79 19.10
N PRO A 339 -12.45 6.45 20.40
CA PRO A 339 -12.38 5.07 20.87
C PRO A 339 -13.74 4.36 20.92
N LEU A 340 -14.84 5.09 20.94
CA LEU A 340 -16.21 4.58 21.16
C LEU A 340 -16.99 4.40 19.85
N VAL A 341 -16.67 5.17 18.81
CA VAL A 341 -17.36 5.09 17.52
C VAL A 341 -16.67 4.10 16.59
N GLU A 342 -17.36 3.60 15.59
CA GLU A 342 -16.77 2.78 14.55
C GLU A 342 -15.65 3.53 13.79
N GLU A 343 -14.61 2.80 13.38
CA GLU A 343 -13.46 3.39 12.70
C GLU A 343 -13.84 4.13 11.41
N SER A 344 -14.79 3.58 10.66
CA SER A 344 -15.32 4.22 9.44
C SER A 344 -16.01 5.56 9.72
N ILE A 345 -16.71 5.68 10.84
CA ILE A 345 -17.35 6.93 11.26
C ILE A 345 -16.30 7.96 11.66
N ALA A 346 -15.29 7.57 12.45
CA ALA A 346 -14.21 8.45 12.84
C ALA A 346 -13.44 8.98 11.61
N GLN A 347 -13.18 8.12 10.62
CA GLN A 347 -12.53 8.51 9.35
C GLN A 347 -13.39 9.48 8.54
N MET A 348 -14.69 9.23 8.42
CA MET A 348 -15.63 10.11 7.73
C MET A 348 -15.67 11.50 8.38
N LEU A 349 -15.82 11.56 9.70
CA LEU A 349 -15.81 12.83 10.42
C LEU A 349 -14.50 13.60 10.23
N THR A 350 -13.37 12.90 10.24
CA THR A 350 -12.06 13.51 9.94
C THR A 350 -12.00 14.06 8.51
N ALA A 351 -12.44 13.30 7.51
CA ALA A 351 -12.45 13.77 6.13
C ALA A 351 -13.31 15.02 5.94
N GLN A 352 -14.44 15.11 6.62
CA GLN A 352 -15.34 16.27 6.55
C GLN A 352 -14.75 17.58 7.11
N THR A 353 -13.64 17.51 7.86
CA THR A 353 -12.94 18.71 8.34
C THR A 353 -11.86 19.22 7.38
N ILE A 354 -11.67 18.52 6.26
CA ILE A 354 -10.71 18.87 5.21
C ILE A 354 -11.48 19.47 4.04
N ALA A 355 -11.23 20.72 3.72
CA ALA A 355 -11.86 21.43 2.63
C ALA A 355 -10.90 21.61 1.45
N LEU A 356 -11.43 21.41 0.25
CA LEU A 356 -10.78 21.76 -1.02
C LEU A 356 -11.15 23.20 -1.42
N ASP A 357 -10.22 23.93 -1.99
CA ASP A 357 -10.51 25.19 -2.65
C ASP A 357 -11.25 24.94 -3.96
N ILE A 358 -12.60 25.07 -3.88
CA ILE A 358 -13.50 24.80 -5.02
C ILE A 358 -13.28 25.80 -6.17
N SER A 359 -12.94 27.05 -5.87
CA SER A 359 -12.66 28.06 -6.88
C SER A 359 -11.42 27.69 -7.66
N SER A 360 -10.32 27.35 -6.95
CA SER A 360 -9.09 26.86 -7.58
C SER A 360 -9.31 25.58 -8.39
N LEU A 361 -10.11 24.63 -7.88
CA LEU A 361 -10.47 23.40 -8.63
C LEU A 361 -11.19 23.73 -9.94
N MET A 362 -12.16 24.64 -9.89
CA MET A 362 -12.95 25.06 -11.06
C MET A 362 -12.06 25.75 -12.11
N ASP A 363 -11.23 26.71 -11.69
CA ASP A 363 -10.33 27.45 -12.57
C ASP A 363 -9.32 26.52 -13.26
N GLN A 364 -8.72 25.59 -12.51
CA GLN A 364 -7.75 24.63 -13.04
C GLN A 364 -8.39 23.67 -14.05
N ILE A 365 -9.63 23.21 -13.81
CA ILE A 365 -10.38 22.39 -14.76
C ILE A 365 -10.69 23.21 -16.02
N GLU A 366 -11.14 24.45 -15.89
CA GLU A 366 -11.46 25.32 -17.03
C GLU A 366 -10.22 25.64 -17.88
N ILE A 367 -9.07 25.88 -17.26
CA ILE A 367 -7.78 26.03 -17.96
C ILE A 367 -7.46 24.78 -18.82
N LEU A 368 -7.65 23.58 -18.28
CA LEU A 368 -7.40 22.35 -19.04
C LEU A 368 -8.48 22.07 -20.09
N ILE A 369 -9.73 22.51 -19.92
CA ILE A 369 -10.76 22.43 -20.96
C ILE A 369 -10.36 23.28 -22.17
N THR A 370 -9.94 24.53 -21.95
CA THR A 370 -9.76 25.53 -22.99
C THR A 370 -8.38 25.49 -23.64
N ASN A 371 -7.38 24.81 -23.04
CA ASN A 371 -6.00 24.84 -23.54
C ASN A 371 -5.44 23.44 -23.89
N PRO A 372 -5.66 22.94 -25.11
CA PRO A 372 -5.16 21.64 -25.55
C PRO A 372 -3.63 21.55 -25.60
N VAL A 373 -2.95 22.65 -25.92
CA VAL A 373 -1.48 22.70 -25.97
C VAL A 373 -0.91 22.49 -24.56
N LEU A 374 -1.50 23.15 -23.56
CA LEU A 374 -1.09 22.98 -22.17
C LEU A 374 -1.32 21.54 -21.68
N ARG A 375 -2.46 20.93 -22.04
CA ARG A 375 -2.70 19.50 -21.72
C ARG A 375 -1.59 18.61 -22.26
N GLN A 376 -1.18 18.80 -23.51
CA GLN A 376 -0.12 18.02 -24.13
C GLN A 376 1.24 18.24 -23.47
N THR A 377 1.58 19.51 -23.17
CA THR A 377 2.86 19.87 -22.52
C THR A 377 2.96 19.27 -21.14
N MET A 378 1.93 19.45 -20.30
CA MET A 378 1.90 18.90 -18.95
C MET A 378 1.86 17.37 -18.94
N GLY A 379 1.08 16.77 -19.85
CA GLY A 379 1.01 15.31 -19.99
C GLY A 379 2.37 14.70 -20.36
N ASN A 380 3.09 15.31 -21.29
CA ASN A 380 4.43 14.88 -21.68
C ASN A 380 5.42 15.01 -20.51
N ALA A 381 5.37 16.11 -19.77
CA ALA A 381 6.19 16.29 -18.56
C ALA A 381 5.89 15.25 -17.49
N GLY A 382 4.61 14.94 -17.27
CA GLY A 382 4.15 13.90 -16.35
C GLY A 382 4.67 12.52 -16.75
N ARG A 383 4.50 12.13 -18.02
CA ARG A 383 5.01 10.86 -18.55
C ARG A 383 6.53 10.74 -18.41
N LYS A 384 7.28 11.83 -18.68
CA LYS A 384 8.73 11.87 -18.48
C LYS A 384 9.09 11.62 -17.02
N LYS A 385 8.44 12.32 -16.08
CA LYS A 385 8.66 12.13 -14.63
C LYS A 385 8.41 10.67 -14.20
N VAL A 386 7.35 10.04 -14.69
CA VAL A 386 7.07 8.62 -14.39
C VAL A 386 8.18 7.72 -14.92
N LYS A 387 8.59 7.88 -16.18
CA LYS A 387 9.67 7.11 -16.80
C LYS A 387 10.99 7.20 -16.03
N GLU A 388 11.31 8.38 -15.51
CA GLU A 388 12.56 8.63 -14.80
C GLU A 388 12.54 8.18 -13.32
N THR A 389 11.34 8.15 -12.70
CA THR A 389 11.25 8.04 -11.24
C THR A 389 10.40 6.87 -10.74
N TYR A 390 9.28 6.55 -11.41
CA TYR A 390 8.21 5.71 -10.86
C TYR A 390 7.98 4.39 -11.61
N THR A 391 8.85 3.99 -12.55
CA THR A 391 8.74 2.64 -13.13
C THR A 391 9.21 1.59 -12.13
N TRP A 392 8.60 0.40 -12.17
CA TRP A 392 9.00 -0.69 -11.29
C TRP A 392 10.48 -1.03 -11.37
N ARG A 393 11.09 -0.97 -12.55
CA ARG A 393 12.55 -1.14 -12.74
C ARG A 393 13.35 -0.16 -11.87
N LYS A 394 12.95 1.11 -11.84
CA LYS A 394 13.61 2.15 -11.02
C LYS A 394 13.38 1.91 -9.53
N ILE A 395 12.19 1.48 -9.17
CA ILE A 395 11.85 1.20 -7.77
C ILE A 395 12.63 0.01 -7.24
N VAL A 396 12.69 -1.11 -7.99
CA VAL A 396 13.48 -2.28 -7.60
C VAL A 396 14.96 -1.91 -7.43
N ALA A 397 15.54 -1.15 -8.36
CA ALA A 397 16.94 -0.70 -8.22
C ALA A 397 17.17 0.12 -6.94
N ARG A 398 16.21 0.97 -6.52
CA ARG A 398 16.32 1.70 -5.24
C ARG A 398 16.24 0.78 -4.03
N TYR A 399 15.37 -0.26 -4.09
CA TYR A 399 15.32 -1.26 -3.02
C TYR A 399 16.63 -2.05 -2.93
N GLU A 400 17.20 -2.47 -4.07
CA GLU A 400 18.47 -3.20 -4.08
C GLU A 400 19.64 -2.36 -3.57
N THR A 401 19.67 -1.05 -3.90
CA THR A 401 20.64 -0.13 -3.33
C THR A 401 20.49 -0.04 -1.81
N LEU A 402 19.27 0.20 -1.32
CA LEU A 402 18.98 0.25 0.12
C LEU A 402 19.37 -1.08 0.81
N TRP A 403 18.97 -2.21 0.24
CA TRP A 403 19.25 -3.52 0.81
C TRP A 403 20.75 -3.84 0.85
N GLY A 404 21.50 -3.39 -0.17
CA GLY A 404 22.97 -3.50 -0.18
C GLY A 404 23.62 -2.69 0.94
N GLU A 405 23.19 -1.44 1.14
CA GLU A 405 23.65 -0.59 2.25
C GLU A 405 23.34 -1.24 3.61
N LEU A 406 22.07 -1.63 3.81
CA LEU A 406 21.64 -2.26 5.07
C LEU A 406 22.36 -3.57 5.34
N LYS A 407 22.67 -4.35 4.30
CA LYS A 407 23.45 -5.60 4.46
C LYS A 407 24.89 -5.31 4.87
N ALA A 408 25.54 -4.34 4.27
CA ALA A 408 26.88 -3.91 4.66
C ALA A 408 26.92 -3.42 6.12
N ASP A 409 25.91 -2.64 6.54
CA ASP A 409 25.76 -2.22 7.93
C ASP A 409 25.57 -3.43 8.87
N ALA A 410 24.73 -4.39 8.46
CA ALA A 410 24.48 -5.61 9.24
C ALA A 410 25.77 -6.45 9.41
N ASP A 411 26.55 -6.59 8.35
CA ASP A 411 27.82 -7.34 8.39
C ASP A 411 28.87 -6.63 9.26
N SER A 412 28.85 -5.29 9.31
CA SER A 412 29.73 -4.49 10.15
C SER A 412 29.35 -4.53 11.63
N VAL A 413 28.05 -4.38 11.94
CA VAL A 413 27.53 -4.36 13.32
C VAL A 413 27.44 -5.75 13.93
N GLY A 414 27.15 -6.76 13.11
CA GLY A 414 26.93 -8.13 13.55
C GLY A 414 25.53 -8.40 14.11
N LEU A 415 25.34 -9.59 14.65
CA LEU A 415 24.06 -9.98 15.25
C LEU A 415 23.82 -9.26 16.57
N MET A 416 22.66 -8.64 16.69
CA MET A 416 22.17 -8.08 17.93
C MET A 416 21.34 -9.14 18.67
N SER A 417 21.93 -9.74 19.70
CA SER A 417 21.23 -10.71 20.54
C SER A 417 20.33 -10.02 21.55
N CYS A 418 19.10 -10.50 21.67
CA CYS A 418 18.15 -10.07 22.69
C CYS A 418 17.75 -11.26 23.56
N HIS A 419 18.11 -11.21 24.84
CA HIS A 419 17.72 -12.21 25.83
C HIS A 419 16.47 -11.81 26.61
N GLY A 420 15.97 -10.58 26.40
CA GLY A 420 14.80 -10.04 27.09
C GLY A 420 13.48 -10.61 26.62
N HIS A 421 12.44 -10.24 27.36
CA HIS A 421 11.04 -10.52 26.99
C HIS A 421 10.60 -9.58 25.84
N TYR A 422 9.92 -10.13 24.84
CA TYR A 422 9.25 -9.36 23.80
C TYR A 422 7.74 -9.45 24.02
N PRO A 423 7.03 -8.33 24.27
CA PRO A 423 5.59 -8.35 24.60
C PRO A 423 4.70 -8.95 23.50
N GLY A 424 5.15 -8.96 22.24
CA GLY A 424 4.46 -9.61 21.12
C GLY A 424 4.58 -11.13 21.06
N ALA A 425 5.42 -11.73 21.92
CA ALA A 425 5.59 -13.19 22.04
C ALA A 425 5.17 -13.65 23.45
N THR A 426 4.01 -14.28 23.54
CA THR A 426 3.46 -14.76 24.82
C THR A 426 3.92 -16.19 25.10
N ASP A 427 4.57 -16.42 26.22
CA ASP A 427 4.79 -17.75 26.75
C ASP A 427 3.46 -18.27 27.37
N LEU A 428 2.71 -19.01 26.55
CA LEU A 428 1.40 -19.55 26.96
C LEU A 428 1.52 -20.52 28.12
N PHE A 429 2.65 -21.24 28.24
CA PHE A 429 2.86 -22.13 29.36
C PHE A 429 2.94 -21.35 30.67
N SER A 430 3.74 -20.29 30.72
CA SER A 430 3.82 -19.43 31.91
C SER A 430 2.49 -18.80 32.30
N VAL A 431 1.65 -18.45 31.30
CA VAL A 431 0.33 -17.82 31.53
C VAL A 431 -0.70 -18.83 32.01
N PHE A 432 -0.74 -20.03 31.42
CA PHE A 432 -1.85 -20.99 31.59
C PHE A 432 -1.46 -22.29 32.36
N SER A 433 -0.20 -22.43 32.80
CA SER A 433 0.25 -23.64 33.51
C SER A 433 -0.55 -23.97 34.78
N HIS A 434 -1.21 -22.95 35.38
CA HIS A 434 -2.06 -23.14 36.55
C HIS A 434 -3.40 -23.83 36.24
N TYR A 435 -3.74 -24.03 34.94
CA TYR A 435 -4.97 -24.73 34.54
C TYR A 435 -4.89 -26.25 34.78
N VAL A 436 -3.69 -26.79 34.87
CA VAL A 436 -3.49 -28.21 35.03
C VAL A 436 -3.08 -28.54 36.45
N THR A 437 -3.43 -29.76 36.91
CA THR A 437 -3.08 -30.24 38.27
C THR A 437 -1.58 -30.49 38.39
N ARG A 438 -0.92 -30.89 37.32
CA ARG A 438 0.52 -31.20 37.28
C ARG A 438 1.14 -30.77 35.95
N THR A 439 2.35 -30.26 35.98
CA THR A 439 3.21 -30.01 34.83
C THR A 439 4.28 -31.09 34.71
N LEU A 440 4.62 -31.45 33.47
CA LEU A 440 5.74 -32.35 33.21
C LEU A 440 7.06 -31.62 33.49
N GLN A 441 7.95 -32.27 34.19
CA GLN A 441 9.34 -31.84 34.40
C GLN A 441 10.25 -32.54 33.38
N PRO A 442 11.46 -32.03 33.10
CA PRO A 442 12.39 -32.67 32.17
C PRO A 442 12.66 -34.13 32.47
N GLU A 443 12.63 -34.47 33.75
CA GLU A 443 12.89 -35.82 34.27
C GLU A 443 11.66 -36.72 34.32
N THR A 444 10.47 -36.19 33.92
CA THR A 444 9.22 -36.97 33.95
C THR A 444 9.28 -38.06 32.88
N ILE A 445 9.19 -39.30 33.33
CA ILE A 445 9.09 -40.45 32.41
C ILE A 445 7.67 -40.50 31.81
N VAL A 446 7.61 -40.42 30.50
CA VAL A 446 6.37 -40.56 29.72
C VAL A 446 6.38 -41.89 29.02
N VAL A 447 5.38 -42.72 29.29
CA VAL A 447 5.20 -44.03 28.64
C VAL A 447 4.10 -43.92 27.60
N LEU A 448 4.36 -44.42 26.39
CA LEU A 448 3.34 -44.52 25.35
C LEU A 448 2.20 -45.45 25.79
N GLY A 449 0.99 -44.93 25.73
CA GLY A 449 -0.21 -45.75 25.98
C GLY A 449 -0.46 -46.78 24.86
N PRO A 450 -1.40 -47.73 25.09
CA PRO A 450 -1.66 -48.85 24.17
C PRO A 450 -2.21 -48.42 22.80
N PHE A 451 -2.60 -47.18 22.66
CA PHE A 451 -3.11 -46.61 21.40
C PHE A 451 -2.06 -45.94 20.52
N PHE A 452 -0.78 -45.95 20.92
CA PHE A 452 0.31 -45.35 20.18
C PHE A 452 1.29 -46.43 19.70
N HIS A 453 1.71 -46.35 18.47
CA HIS A 453 2.76 -47.19 17.91
C HIS A 453 4.00 -46.35 17.63
N ALA A 454 5.13 -46.76 18.16
CA ALA A 454 6.42 -46.21 17.79
C ALA A 454 6.84 -46.80 16.43
N ASN A 455 7.11 -45.95 15.46
CA ASN A 455 7.67 -46.37 14.18
C ASN A 455 9.17 -46.68 14.33
N THR A 456 9.72 -47.45 13.39
CA THR A 456 11.15 -47.81 13.36
C THR A 456 12.07 -46.61 13.17
N ASP A 457 11.54 -45.46 12.72
CA ASP A 457 12.25 -44.18 12.55
C ASP A 457 12.18 -43.27 13.78
N GLY A 458 11.62 -43.75 14.90
CA GLY A 458 11.46 -42.97 16.13
C GLY A 458 10.26 -42.01 16.13
N THR A 459 9.43 -41.98 15.08
CA THR A 459 8.19 -41.21 15.07
C THR A 459 7.06 -41.97 15.77
N VAL A 460 6.07 -41.24 16.28
CA VAL A 460 4.88 -41.82 16.95
C VAL A 460 3.67 -41.58 16.04
N SER A 461 2.92 -42.65 15.75
CA SER A 461 1.67 -42.55 15.00
C SER A 461 0.48 -42.91 15.88
N VAL A 462 -0.63 -42.21 15.67
CA VAL A 462 -1.95 -42.57 16.21
C VAL A 462 -2.66 -43.38 15.14
N PRO A 463 -3.24 -44.58 15.47
CA PRO A 463 -4.07 -45.29 14.52
C PRO A 463 -5.21 -44.39 14.03
N GLN A 464 -5.35 -44.29 12.72
CA GLN A 464 -6.53 -43.60 12.14
C GLN A 464 -7.76 -44.48 12.47
N SER A 465 -8.73 -43.91 13.20
CA SER A 465 -10.01 -44.53 13.49
C SER A 465 -10.91 -44.57 12.27
#